data_24193b23a8071a09e067e11610439436
#
_entry.id   24193b23a8071a09e067e11610439436
#
_cell.length_a   1.000
_cell.length_b   1.000
_cell.length_c   1.000
_cell.angle_alpha   90.00
_cell.angle_beta   90.00
_cell.angle_gamma   90.00
#
_symmetry.space_group_name_H-M   'P 1'
#
loop_
_entity.id
_entity.type
_entity.pdbx_description
1 polymer ?
#
loop_
_entity_poly.entity_id
_entity_poly.type
_entity_poly.pdbx_seq_one_letter_code
_entity_poly.pdbx_strand_id
1 'polypeptide(L)'
;MLYSVAICDLLFNVYNDTAANEILQEVEKCKNPSDNKSKSRWEKEFIENIYRKTDLLDLEAYTNISHLYDHRNFSAHPVLNDNYELISPSKETTIAHIKNILENILVKPPIFIKKVTDMLLEDLSEKKSIYKGEPEKLREYLCRKYFDRMSVNMKKSTLDISLNQLLVWYNCKHEPV
;
A
#
# COMPACT_ATOMS: atom_id res chain seq x y z
N MET A 1 -12.62 -12.80 6.64
CA MET A 1 -11.40 -12.47 7.41
C MET A 1 -10.29 -11.90 6.52
N LEU A 2 -9.79 -12.60 5.49
CA LEU A 2 -8.71 -12.10 4.60
C LEU A 2 -8.99 -10.73 3.98
N TYR A 3 -10.20 -10.53 3.41
CA TYR A 3 -10.62 -9.26 2.84
C TYR A 3 -10.54 -8.10 3.85
N SER A 4 -11.02 -8.32 5.07
CA SER A 4 -10.96 -7.29 6.13
C SER A 4 -9.53 -6.91 6.49
N VAL A 5 -8.61 -7.88 6.50
CA VAL A 5 -7.19 -7.62 6.74
C VAL A 5 -6.60 -6.75 5.63
N ALA A 6 -6.90 -7.07 4.36
CA ALA A 6 -6.44 -6.26 3.23
C ALA A 6 -6.98 -4.82 3.28
N ILE A 7 -8.27 -4.64 3.62
CA ILE A 7 -8.86 -3.30 3.78
C ILE A 7 -8.22 -2.53 4.93
N CYS A 8 -7.96 -3.17 6.06
CA CYS A 8 -7.28 -2.53 7.19
C CYS A 8 -5.86 -2.09 6.83
N ASP A 9 -5.12 -2.91 6.09
CA ASP A 9 -3.77 -2.56 5.62
C ASP A 9 -3.79 -1.38 4.64
N LEU A 10 -4.71 -1.40 3.66
CA LEU A 10 -4.88 -0.29 2.73
C LEU A 10 -5.30 1.00 3.46
N LEU A 11 -6.22 0.94 4.43
CA LEU A 11 -6.59 2.09 5.25
C LEU A 11 -5.40 2.63 6.03
N PHE A 12 -4.58 1.75 6.59
CA PHE A 12 -3.38 2.14 7.32
C PHE A 12 -2.39 2.86 6.39
N ASN A 13 -2.18 2.34 5.18
CA ASN A 13 -1.31 2.94 4.18
C ASN A 13 -1.82 4.32 3.73
N VAL A 14 -3.12 4.45 3.45
CA VAL A 14 -3.77 5.71 3.08
C VAL A 14 -3.72 6.72 4.24
N TYR A 15 -3.91 6.27 5.48
CA TYR A 15 -3.83 7.15 6.66
C TYR A 15 -2.44 7.76 6.87
N ASN A 16 -1.40 7.04 6.48
CA ASN A 16 -0.02 7.51 6.58
C ASN A 16 0.44 8.32 5.35
N ASP A 17 -0.39 8.42 4.32
CA ASP A 17 -0.12 9.20 3.11
C ASP A 17 -0.85 10.55 3.15
N THR A 18 -0.10 11.64 3.28
CA THR A 18 -0.68 13.00 3.30
C THR A 18 -1.35 13.39 1.99
N ALA A 19 -0.95 12.79 0.86
CA ALA A 19 -1.57 13.02 -0.44
C ALA A 19 -2.92 12.30 -0.58
N ALA A 20 -3.18 11.28 0.26
CA ALA A 20 -4.41 10.50 0.23
C ALA A 20 -5.49 11.00 1.23
N ASN A 21 -5.29 12.16 1.87
CA ASN A 21 -6.26 12.74 2.82
C ASN A 21 -7.67 12.91 2.24
N GLU A 22 -7.80 13.18 0.94
CA GLU A 22 -9.11 13.28 0.27
C GLU A 22 -9.87 11.96 0.33
N ILE A 23 -9.17 10.83 0.15
CA ILE A 23 -9.78 9.49 0.22
C ILE A 23 -10.29 9.20 1.62
N LEU A 24 -9.53 9.59 2.65
CA LEU A 24 -9.97 9.45 4.04
C LEU A 24 -11.21 10.28 4.36
N GLN A 25 -11.29 11.51 3.85
CA GLN A 25 -12.48 12.35 4.00
C GLN A 25 -13.72 11.73 3.34
N GLU A 26 -13.56 11.09 2.18
CA GLU A 26 -14.64 10.37 1.51
C GLU A 26 -15.09 9.15 2.34
N VAL A 27 -14.15 8.38 2.89
CA VAL A 27 -14.46 7.26 3.80
C VAL A 27 -15.18 7.74 5.06
N GLU A 28 -14.78 8.86 5.63
CA GLU A 28 -15.44 9.45 6.82
C GLU A 28 -16.86 9.90 6.53
N LYS A 29 -17.13 10.48 5.35
CA LYS A 29 -18.50 10.82 4.92
C LYS A 29 -19.38 9.59 4.84
N CYS A 30 -18.85 8.45 4.40
CA CYS A 30 -19.58 7.18 4.31
C CYS A 30 -19.85 6.55 5.70
N LYS A 31 -19.15 6.95 6.76
CA LYS A 31 -19.38 6.47 8.13
C LYS A 31 -20.59 7.12 8.83
N ASN A 32 -21.12 8.21 8.31
CA ASN A 32 -22.25 8.90 8.92
C ASN A 32 -23.55 8.08 8.78
N PRO A 33 -24.28 7.83 9.90
CA PRO A 33 -25.36 6.85 9.97
C PRO A 33 -26.67 7.26 9.28
N SER A 34 -26.77 8.43 8.67
CA SER A 34 -28.01 8.93 8.06
C SER A 34 -28.44 8.23 6.78
N ASP A 35 -27.56 7.47 6.12
CA ASP A 35 -27.84 6.76 4.88
C ASP A 35 -27.54 5.26 4.96
N ASN A 36 -28.57 4.45 5.21
CA ASN A 36 -28.43 2.99 5.27
C ASN A 36 -27.96 2.36 3.93
N LYS A 37 -28.04 3.08 2.82
CA LYS A 37 -27.55 2.63 1.50
C LYS A 37 -26.03 2.78 1.33
N SER A 38 -25.37 3.65 2.09
CA SER A 38 -23.95 3.93 1.95
C SER A 38 -23.07 2.90 2.67
N LYS A 39 -23.57 2.27 3.74
CA LYS A 39 -22.77 1.32 4.55
C LYS A 39 -22.26 0.10 3.79
N SER A 40 -22.96 -0.36 2.75
CA SER A 40 -22.61 -1.56 1.98
C SER A 40 -21.64 -1.29 0.81
N ARG A 41 -21.45 -0.03 0.42
CA ARG A 41 -20.68 0.34 -0.79
C ARG A 41 -19.34 0.98 -0.52
N TRP A 42 -19.11 1.51 0.68
CA TRP A 42 -17.92 2.30 0.98
C TRP A 42 -16.61 1.53 0.75
N GLU A 43 -16.59 0.23 1.05
CA GLU A 43 -15.40 -0.60 0.86
C GLU A 43 -15.03 -0.69 -0.63
N LYS A 44 -16.01 -0.84 -1.51
CA LYS A 44 -15.81 -0.88 -2.96
C LYS A 44 -15.36 0.47 -3.50
N GLU A 45 -16.01 1.54 -3.08
CA GLU A 45 -15.65 2.91 -3.46
C GLU A 45 -14.26 3.28 -2.94
N PHE A 46 -13.89 2.82 -1.75
CA PHE A 46 -12.56 3.01 -1.18
C PHE A 46 -11.48 2.34 -2.02
N ILE A 47 -11.67 1.07 -2.40
CA ILE A 47 -10.72 0.34 -3.25
C ILE A 47 -10.58 1.03 -4.61
N GLU A 48 -11.71 1.45 -5.22
CA GLU A 48 -11.73 2.14 -6.50
C GLU A 48 -11.01 3.50 -6.43
N ASN A 49 -11.22 4.27 -5.35
CA ASN A 49 -10.54 5.55 -5.14
C ASN A 49 -9.04 5.37 -4.93
N ILE A 50 -8.60 4.35 -4.19
CA ILE A 50 -7.17 4.04 -4.06
C ILE A 50 -6.57 3.73 -5.42
N TYR A 51 -7.21 2.85 -6.20
CA TYR A 51 -6.72 2.47 -7.52
C TYR A 51 -6.61 3.66 -8.47
N ARG A 52 -7.59 4.59 -8.45
CA ARG A 52 -7.63 5.72 -9.38
C ARG A 52 -6.78 6.90 -8.96
N LYS A 53 -6.64 7.15 -7.65
CA LYS A 53 -6.05 8.38 -7.12
C LYS A 53 -4.65 8.17 -6.54
N THR A 54 -4.22 6.91 -6.36
CA THR A 54 -2.92 6.58 -5.77
C THR A 54 -2.21 5.50 -6.58
N ASP A 55 -0.93 5.33 -6.33
CA ASP A 55 -0.14 4.23 -6.90
C ASP A 55 -0.06 3.01 -5.93
N LEU A 56 -0.97 2.95 -4.90
CA LEU A 56 -0.97 1.87 -3.91
C LEU A 56 -1.45 0.53 -4.48
N LEU A 57 -2.34 0.56 -5.45
CA LEU A 57 -2.83 -0.63 -6.13
C LEU A 57 -2.52 -0.55 -7.63
N ASP A 58 -1.82 -1.53 -8.14
CA ASP A 58 -1.76 -1.78 -9.57
C ASP A 58 -3.03 -2.49 -10.05
N LEU A 59 -3.19 -2.64 -11.37
CA LEU A 59 -4.37 -3.27 -11.97
C LEU A 59 -4.58 -4.70 -11.48
N GLU A 60 -3.49 -5.45 -11.27
CA GLU A 60 -3.56 -6.84 -10.80
C GLU A 60 -4.08 -6.91 -9.37
N ALA A 61 -3.51 -6.12 -8.45
CA ALA A 61 -3.94 -6.07 -7.06
C ALA A 61 -5.39 -5.57 -6.93
N TYR A 62 -5.78 -4.55 -7.71
CA TYR A 62 -7.16 -4.05 -7.77
C TYR A 62 -8.14 -5.13 -8.22
N THR A 63 -7.81 -5.88 -9.27
CA THR A 63 -8.65 -6.97 -9.78
C THR A 63 -8.79 -8.09 -8.75
N ASN A 64 -7.68 -8.49 -8.15
CA ASN A 64 -7.65 -9.56 -7.14
C ASN A 64 -8.46 -9.21 -5.88
N ILE A 65 -8.34 -7.98 -5.37
CA ILE A 65 -9.13 -7.55 -4.19
C ILE A 65 -10.60 -7.38 -4.53
N SER A 66 -10.94 -6.98 -5.74
CA SER A 66 -12.32 -6.88 -6.21
C SER A 66 -12.99 -8.26 -6.30
N HIS A 67 -12.30 -9.26 -6.85
CA HIS A 67 -12.79 -10.66 -6.86
C HIS A 67 -12.93 -11.21 -5.43
N LEU A 68 -12.00 -10.90 -4.54
CA LEU A 68 -12.11 -11.32 -3.14
C LEU A 68 -13.30 -10.68 -2.45
N TYR A 69 -13.63 -9.42 -2.77
CA TYR A 69 -14.85 -8.75 -2.30
C TYR A 69 -16.11 -9.48 -2.75
N ASP A 70 -16.19 -9.85 -4.02
CA ASP A 70 -17.34 -10.57 -4.57
C ASP A 70 -17.50 -11.94 -3.91
N HIS A 71 -16.43 -12.70 -3.76
CA HIS A 71 -16.47 -14.02 -3.10
C HIS A 71 -16.83 -13.91 -1.61
N ARG A 72 -16.36 -12.86 -0.92
CA ARG A 72 -16.78 -12.59 0.46
C ARG A 72 -18.29 -12.33 0.53
N ASN A 73 -18.83 -11.57 -0.43
CA ASN A 73 -20.27 -11.28 -0.47
C ASN A 73 -21.11 -12.53 -0.76
N PHE A 74 -20.69 -13.39 -1.70
CA PHE A 74 -21.36 -14.68 -1.95
C PHE A 74 -21.34 -15.58 -0.72
N SER A 75 -20.25 -15.56 0.06
CA SER A 75 -20.16 -16.33 1.30
C SER A 75 -21.01 -15.76 2.43
N ALA A 76 -21.21 -14.42 2.47
CA ALA A 76 -22.04 -13.75 3.48
C ALA A 76 -23.54 -13.78 3.12
N HIS A 77 -23.84 -13.77 1.83
CA HIS A 77 -25.19 -13.78 1.28
C HIS A 77 -25.28 -14.92 0.27
N PRO A 78 -25.71 -16.12 0.72
CA PRO A 78 -25.75 -17.31 -0.15
C PRO A 78 -26.53 -17.04 -1.43
N VAL A 79 -25.89 -17.22 -2.56
CA VAL A 79 -26.46 -17.09 -3.90
C VAL A 79 -26.42 -18.47 -4.54
N LEU A 80 -27.51 -18.87 -5.15
CA LEU A 80 -27.59 -20.11 -5.91
C LEU A 80 -27.24 -19.84 -7.38
N ASN A 81 -26.51 -20.77 -7.98
CA ASN A 81 -26.31 -20.80 -9.42
C ASN A 81 -27.56 -21.37 -10.14
N ASP A 82 -27.53 -21.45 -11.46
CA ASP A 82 -28.63 -22.00 -12.28
C ASP A 82 -28.96 -23.45 -11.95
N ASN A 83 -28.06 -24.18 -11.31
CA ASN A 83 -28.23 -25.57 -10.89
C ASN A 83 -28.70 -25.70 -9.42
N TYR A 84 -29.09 -24.61 -8.77
CA TYR A 84 -29.48 -24.56 -7.36
C TYR A 84 -28.35 -24.93 -6.39
N GLU A 85 -27.08 -24.80 -6.80
CA GLU A 85 -25.93 -25.00 -5.93
C GLU A 85 -25.44 -23.66 -5.39
N LEU A 86 -24.90 -23.67 -4.16
CA LEU A 86 -24.33 -22.48 -3.54
C LEU A 86 -23.06 -22.03 -4.29
N ILE A 87 -23.02 -20.76 -4.69
CA ILE A 87 -21.82 -20.15 -5.24
C ILE A 87 -20.81 -19.98 -4.10
N SER A 88 -19.74 -20.75 -4.14
CA SER A 88 -18.62 -20.66 -3.20
C SER A 88 -17.29 -20.79 -3.93
N PRO A 89 -16.24 -20.06 -3.48
CA PRO A 89 -14.93 -20.22 -4.10
C PRO A 89 -14.38 -21.61 -3.85
N SER A 90 -13.72 -22.19 -4.85
CA SER A 90 -13.00 -23.46 -4.71
C SER A 90 -11.81 -23.30 -3.74
N LYS A 91 -11.26 -24.43 -3.30
CA LYS A 91 -10.05 -24.45 -2.48
C LYS A 91 -8.89 -23.76 -3.19
N GLU A 92 -8.72 -24.01 -4.48
CA GLU A 92 -7.68 -23.44 -5.33
C GLU A 92 -7.84 -21.92 -5.44
N THR A 93 -9.08 -21.44 -5.66
CA THR A 93 -9.40 -20.01 -5.68
C THR A 93 -9.09 -19.35 -4.34
N THR A 94 -9.42 -20.03 -3.24
CA THR A 94 -9.15 -19.51 -1.88
C THR A 94 -7.63 -19.39 -1.64
N ILE A 95 -6.85 -20.41 -2.03
CA ILE A 95 -5.38 -20.38 -1.93
C ILE A 95 -4.80 -19.25 -2.80
N ALA A 96 -5.30 -19.08 -4.03
CA ALA A 96 -4.89 -18.01 -4.92
C ALA A 96 -5.18 -16.63 -4.31
N HIS A 97 -6.35 -16.42 -3.71
CA HIS A 97 -6.65 -15.17 -3.01
C HIS A 97 -5.70 -14.89 -1.85
N ILE A 98 -5.40 -15.92 -1.03
CA ILE A 98 -4.46 -15.77 0.09
C ILE A 98 -3.09 -15.33 -0.45
N LYS A 99 -2.57 -16.04 -1.44
CA LYS A 99 -1.28 -15.73 -2.06
C LYS A 99 -1.26 -14.31 -2.64
N ASN A 100 -2.23 -13.97 -3.47
CA ASN A 100 -2.29 -12.67 -4.14
C ASN A 100 -2.39 -11.51 -3.14
N ILE A 101 -3.19 -11.64 -2.09
CA ILE A 101 -3.30 -10.58 -1.08
C ILE A 101 -2.00 -10.45 -0.27
N LEU A 102 -1.38 -11.56 0.10
CA LEU A 102 -0.09 -11.54 0.80
C LEU A 102 0.99 -10.87 -0.05
N GLU A 103 1.18 -11.33 -1.29
CA GLU A 103 2.28 -10.89 -2.16
C GLU A 103 2.06 -9.49 -2.74
N ASN A 104 0.81 -9.15 -3.09
CA ASN A 104 0.51 -7.91 -3.81
C ASN A 104 0.02 -6.75 -2.93
N ILE A 105 -0.35 -7.00 -1.69
CA ILE A 105 -0.83 -5.97 -0.77
C ILE A 105 -0.01 -5.97 0.52
N LEU A 106 -0.07 -7.05 1.31
CA LEU A 106 0.44 -7.04 2.68
C LEU A 106 1.98 -7.06 2.79
N VAL A 107 2.67 -7.68 1.83
CA VAL A 107 4.15 -7.79 1.85
C VAL A 107 4.82 -6.66 1.08
N LYS A 108 4.13 -6.03 0.15
CA LYS A 108 4.68 -4.86 -0.55
C LYS A 108 4.88 -3.71 0.45
N PRO A 109 6.08 -3.12 0.51
CA PRO A 109 6.24 -1.87 1.25
C PRO A 109 5.29 -0.84 0.66
N PRO A 110 4.68 0.03 1.48
CA PRO A 110 3.82 1.10 0.99
C PRO A 110 4.54 1.85 -0.14
N ILE A 111 3.87 2.02 -1.30
CA ILE A 111 4.47 2.67 -2.49
C ILE A 111 4.96 4.08 -2.15
N PHE A 112 4.26 4.74 -1.22
CA PHE A 112 4.70 6.03 -0.68
C PHE A 112 6.11 5.96 -0.07
N ILE A 113 6.40 4.93 0.73
CA ILE A 113 7.73 4.74 1.32
C ILE A 113 8.77 4.50 0.23
N LYS A 114 8.45 3.69 -0.79
CA LYS A 114 9.33 3.47 -1.92
C LYS A 114 9.61 4.77 -2.68
N LYS A 115 8.57 5.52 -3.04
CA LYS A 115 8.71 6.80 -3.76
C LYS A 115 9.54 7.82 -2.97
N VAL A 116 9.27 7.94 -1.66
CA VAL A 116 10.07 8.83 -0.78
C VAL A 116 11.50 8.33 -0.66
N THR A 117 11.71 7.02 -0.60
CA THR A 117 13.07 6.43 -0.56
C THR A 117 13.82 6.71 -1.85
N ASP A 118 13.18 6.54 -3.01
CA ASP A 118 13.79 6.81 -4.31
C ASP A 118 14.16 8.31 -4.43
N MET A 119 13.26 9.22 -4.04
CA MET A 119 13.53 10.66 -3.98
C MET A 119 14.66 11.01 -3.00
N LEU A 120 14.73 10.35 -1.84
CA LEU A 120 15.79 10.53 -0.85
C LEU A 120 17.14 10.10 -1.41
N LEU A 121 17.20 8.97 -2.10
CA LEU A 121 18.42 8.46 -2.71
C LEU A 121 18.90 9.33 -3.88
N GLU A 122 17.98 9.82 -4.70
CA GLU A 122 18.26 10.77 -5.78
C GLU A 122 18.84 12.07 -5.22
N ASP A 123 18.18 12.69 -4.23
CA ASP A 123 18.68 13.88 -3.55
C ASP A 123 20.06 13.63 -2.90
N LEU A 124 20.24 12.48 -2.26
CA LEU A 124 21.51 12.13 -1.65
C LEU A 124 22.63 12.05 -2.70
N SER A 125 22.36 11.48 -3.87
CA SER A 125 23.32 11.35 -4.96
C SER A 125 23.69 12.72 -5.55
N GLU A 126 22.71 13.61 -5.75
CA GLU A 126 22.93 14.95 -6.28
C GLU A 126 23.61 15.89 -5.27
N LYS A 127 23.13 15.88 -4.04
CA LYS A 127 23.57 16.84 -3.00
C LYS A 127 24.89 16.45 -2.36
N LYS A 128 25.31 15.18 -2.44
CA LYS A 128 26.61 14.72 -1.93
C LYS A 128 27.77 15.53 -2.47
N SER A 129 27.73 15.93 -3.74
CA SER A 129 28.78 16.75 -4.36
C SER A 129 28.77 18.21 -3.87
N ILE A 130 27.57 18.76 -3.59
CA ILE A 130 27.37 20.14 -3.14
C ILE A 130 27.84 20.32 -1.68
N TYR A 131 27.52 19.34 -0.82
CA TYR A 131 27.86 19.36 0.61
C TYR A 131 29.17 18.62 0.92
N LYS A 132 30.09 18.51 -0.07
CA LYS A 132 31.38 17.85 0.11
C LYS A 132 32.20 18.54 1.21
N GLY A 133 32.44 17.80 2.32
CA GLY A 133 33.13 18.33 3.49
C GLY A 133 32.23 18.90 4.61
N GLU A 134 30.90 18.96 4.39
CA GLU A 134 29.93 19.46 5.37
C GLU A 134 28.80 18.42 5.63
N PRO A 135 29.11 17.25 6.18
CA PRO A 135 28.13 16.17 6.35
C PRO A 135 26.95 16.55 7.25
N GLU A 136 27.18 17.43 8.25
CA GLU A 136 26.13 17.89 9.16
C GLU A 136 25.09 18.76 8.44
N LYS A 137 25.48 19.58 7.48
CA LYS A 137 24.55 20.38 6.68
C LYS A 137 23.71 19.49 5.75
N LEU A 138 24.32 18.46 5.16
CA LEU A 138 23.60 17.50 4.36
C LEU A 138 22.57 16.73 5.21
N ARG A 139 22.97 16.29 6.40
CA ARG A 139 22.07 15.65 7.36
C ARG A 139 20.90 16.54 7.73
N GLU A 140 21.15 17.80 8.07
CA GLU A 140 20.11 18.77 8.44
C GLU A 140 19.13 18.99 7.27
N TYR A 141 19.63 19.13 6.03
CA TYR A 141 18.82 19.24 4.85
C TYR A 141 17.87 18.04 4.66
N LEU A 142 18.44 16.81 4.73
CA LEU A 142 17.65 15.58 4.55
C LEU A 142 16.64 15.38 5.69
N CYS A 143 17.02 15.69 6.93
CA CYS A 143 16.10 15.63 8.07
C CYS A 143 14.90 16.54 7.86
N ARG A 144 15.11 17.81 7.54
CA ARG A 144 14.05 18.79 7.33
C ARG A 144 13.16 18.43 6.13
N LYS A 145 13.75 17.94 5.03
CA LYS A 145 13.00 17.66 3.80
C LYS A 145 12.16 16.39 3.90
N TYR A 146 12.70 15.34 4.51
CA TYR A 146 12.09 14.01 4.52
C TYR A 146 11.66 13.54 5.90
N PHE A 147 12.58 13.52 6.87
CA PHE A 147 12.35 12.81 8.12
C PHE A 147 11.45 13.55 9.12
N ASP A 148 11.45 14.88 9.16
CA ASP A 148 10.64 15.64 10.14
C ASP A 148 9.13 15.44 9.92
N ARG A 149 8.72 15.11 8.69
CA ARG A 149 7.33 14.88 8.30
C ARG A 149 6.90 13.42 8.35
N MET A 150 7.81 12.51 8.63
CA MET A 150 7.54 11.07 8.67
C MET A 150 7.18 10.60 10.08
N SER A 151 6.21 9.68 10.18
CA SER A 151 5.98 8.92 11.40
C SER A 151 7.17 8.04 11.76
N VAL A 152 7.27 7.58 13.01
CA VAL A 152 8.37 6.70 13.46
C VAL A 152 8.45 5.42 12.63
N ASN A 153 7.30 4.83 12.32
CA ASN A 153 7.23 3.60 11.52
C ASN A 153 7.70 3.84 10.08
N MET A 154 7.31 4.95 9.47
CA MET A 154 7.79 5.33 8.12
C MET A 154 9.29 5.56 8.09
N LYS A 155 9.86 6.24 9.09
CA LYS A 155 11.32 6.43 9.21
C LYS A 155 12.05 5.10 9.22
N LYS A 156 11.59 4.15 10.02
CA LYS A 156 12.16 2.80 10.10
C LYS A 156 12.10 2.09 8.76
N SER A 157 10.92 2.03 8.13
CA SER A 157 10.74 1.35 6.85
C SER A 157 11.56 1.98 5.72
N THR A 158 11.66 3.33 5.68
CA THR A 158 12.49 4.04 4.70
C THR A 158 13.98 3.70 4.89
N LEU A 159 14.46 3.63 6.13
CA LEU A 159 15.84 3.25 6.42
C LEU A 159 16.11 1.78 6.05
N ASP A 160 15.20 0.86 6.36
CA ASP A 160 15.34 -0.56 6.03
C ASP A 160 15.41 -0.78 4.50
N ILE A 161 14.57 -0.09 3.72
CA ILE A 161 14.60 -0.15 2.25
C ILE A 161 15.89 0.46 1.70
N SER A 162 16.32 1.62 2.22
CA SER A 162 17.55 2.28 1.79
C SER A 162 18.78 1.42 2.06
N LEU A 163 18.85 0.76 3.22
CA LEU A 163 19.94 -0.15 3.56
C LEU A 163 19.98 -1.37 2.63
N ASN A 164 18.81 -1.95 2.33
CA ASN A 164 18.73 -3.09 1.41
C ASN A 164 19.16 -2.69 -0.01
N GLN A 165 18.76 -1.53 -0.51
CA GLN A 165 19.19 -1.03 -1.82
C GLN A 165 20.70 -0.76 -1.88
N LEU A 166 21.27 -0.20 -0.81
CA LEU A 166 22.72 0.02 -0.72
C LEU A 166 23.49 -1.30 -0.68
N LEU A 167 23.00 -2.32 0.02
CA LEU A 167 23.61 -3.65 0.07
C LEU A 167 23.59 -4.33 -1.30
N VAL A 168 22.46 -4.27 -2.02
CA VAL A 168 22.37 -4.81 -3.38
C VAL A 168 23.35 -4.09 -4.31
N TRP A 169 23.42 -2.76 -4.25
CA TRP A 169 24.35 -1.98 -5.07
C TRP A 169 25.83 -2.29 -4.76
N TYR A 170 26.15 -2.47 -3.48
CA TYR A 170 27.49 -2.84 -3.04
C TYR A 170 27.89 -4.21 -3.56
N ASN A 171 27.00 -5.20 -3.45
CA ASN A 171 27.24 -6.56 -3.92
C ASN A 171 27.40 -6.62 -5.44
N CYS A 172 26.59 -5.88 -6.22
CA CYS A 172 26.73 -5.80 -7.69
C CYS A 172 28.05 -5.18 -8.14
N LYS A 173 28.68 -4.32 -7.32
CA LYS A 173 29.98 -3.71 -7.67
C LYS A 173 31.21 -4.55 -7.27
N HIS A 174 31.01 -5.52 -6.41
CA HIS A 174 32.11 -6.33 -5.85
C HIS A 174 31.97 -7.82 -6.17
N GLU A 175 31.16 -8.22 -7.16
CA GLU A 175 31.25 -9.57 -7.70
C GLU A 175 32.62 -9.73 -8.38
N PRO A 176 33.43 -10.70 -7.95
CA PRO A 176 34.67 -11.00 -8.63
C PRO A 176 34.38 -11.60 -10.01
N VAL A 177 34.96 -11.04 -11.05
CA VAL A 177 34.96 -11.56 -12.42
C VAL A 177 35.72 -12.90 -12.47
#